data_5893f8435ccbcf17ece58b728942c5f9
#
_entry.id   5893f8435ccbcf17ece58b728942c5f9
#
_cell.length_a   1.000
_cell.length_b   1.000
_cell.length_c   1.000
_cell.angle_alpha   90.00
_cell.angle_beta   90.00
_cell.angle_gamma   90.00
#
_symmetry.space_group_name_H-M   'P 1'
#
loop_
_entity.id
_entity.type
_entity.pdbx_description
1 polymer ?
#
loop_
_entity_poly.entity_id
_entity_poly.type
_entity_poly.pdbx_seq_one_letter_code
_entity_poly.pdbx_strand_id
1 'polypeptide(L)'
;RESSHCRVFEEDGRVFIQKRKEQEPYDWIILDAFKSGSIPYHLKTHEFYQEIRAVLKPGGVVGSNLYGKGNTLKPRDTQTFLSVFPQIYCFEDDDRVATVAIVTDGERWSEEKIHDRALTFPKLPEPFSMEEVAKTYRPGKFREDSSEIFKDQSSGNGFLHDVERENLQSSKARRYPIKNVH
;
A
#
# COMPACT_ATOMS: atom_id res chain seq x y z
N ARG A 1 -6.72 -15.53 -17.57
CA ARG A 1 -5.93 -16.43 -18.44
C ARG A 1 -4.46 -16.25 -18.07
N GLU A 2 -3.80 -17.34 -17.71
CA GLU A 2 -2.33 -17.33 -17.53
C GLU A 2 -1.65 -17.14 -18.89
N SER A 3 -0.53 -16.46 -18.87
CA SER A 3 0.36 -16.29 -20.03
C SER A 3 1.78 -16.65 -19.63
N SER A 4 2.73 -16.70 -20.56
CA SER A 4 4.15 -16.88 -20.24
C SER A 4 4.71 -15.80 -19.31
N HIS A 5 4.02 -14.66 -19.19
CA HIS A 5 4.44 -13.48 -18.42
C HIS A 5 3.55 -13.21 -17.20
N CYS A 6 2.45 -13.96 -17.00
CA CYS A 6 1.52 -13.79 -15.90
C CYS A 6 1.10 -15.14 -15.32
N ARG A 7 1.32 -15.32 -14.03
CA ARG A 7 0.90 -16.50 -13.27
C ARG A 7 -0.08 -16.07 -12.19
N VAL A 8 -1.13 -16.84 -12.01
CA VAL A 8 -2.15 -16.63 -10.97
C VAL A 8 -2.05 -17.73 -9.92
N PHE A 9 -2.04 -17.33 -8.65
CA PHE A 9 -2.00 -18.25 -7.51
C PHE A 9 -3.21 -17.96 -6.62
N GLU A 10 -3.99 -18.99 -6.32
CA GLU A 10 -5.14 -18.90 -5.41
C GLU A 10 -4.70 -19.33 -4.01
N GLU A 11 -4.04 -18.40 -3.29
CA GLU A 11 -3.59 -18.61 -1.91
C GLU A 11 -3.52 -17.29 -1.14
N ASP A 12 -3.39 -17.38 0.19
CA ASP A 12 -3.15 -16.21 1.02
C ASP A 12 -1.83 -15.51 0.67
N GLY A 13 -1.86 -14.17 0.57
CA GLY A 13 -0.72 -13.37 0.11
C GLY A 13 0.52 -13.52 0.99
N ARG A 14 0.36 -13.67 2.32
CA ARG A 14 1.49 -13.85 3.24
C ARG A 14 2.10 -15.24 3.10
N VAL A 15 1.25 -16.26 2.97
CA VAL A 15 1.71 -17.63 2.71
C VAL A 15 2.47 -17.69 1.38
N PHE A 16 1.98 -16.99 0.35
CA PHE A 16 2.70 -16.87 -0.93
C PHE A 16 4.10 -16.25 -0.74
N ILE A 17 4.21 -15.12 -0.05
CA ILE A 17 5.51 -14.45 0.21
C ILE A 17 6.46 -15.36 0.99
N GLN A 18 5.98 -16.05 2.02
CA GLN A 18 6.82 -16.95 2.82
C GLN A 18 7.45 -18.09 2.00
N LYS A 19 6.73 -18.62 1.00
CA LYS A 19 7.22 -19.64 0.07
C LYS A 19 8.25 -19.11 -0.93
N ARG A 20 8.43 -17.79 -1.05
CA ARG A 20 9.30 -17.14 -2.04
C ARG A 20 10.67 -16.74 -1.52
N LYS A 21 10.97 -16.92 -0.22
CA LYS A 21 12.22 -16.49 0.43
C LYS A 21 13.51 -17.03 -0.22
N GLU A 22 13.43 -18.20 -0.84
CA GLU A 22 14.59 -18.84 -1.51
C GLU A 22 14.53 -18.73 -3.04
N GLN A 23 13.61 -17.90 -3.57
CA GLN A 23 13.44 -17.71 -5.00
C GLN A 23 14.05 -16.38 -5.44
N GLU A 24 14.05 -16.15 -6.76
CA GLU A 24 14.51 -14.89 -7.33
C GLU A 24 13.70 -13.71 -6.77
N PRO A 25 14.38 -12.66 -6.20
CA PRO A 25 13.70 -11.56 -5.55
C PRO A 25 12.98 -10.65 -6.55
N TYR A 26 11.96 -9.97 -6.08
CA TYR A 26 11.11 -9.09 -6.87
C TYR A 26 11.67 -7.67 -6.98
N ASP A 27 11.49 -7.05 -8.13
CA ASP A 27 11.71 -5.60 -8.30
C ASP A 27 10.56 -4.80 -7.71
N TRP A 28 9.33 -5.35 -7.75
CA TRP A 28 8.12 -4.66 -7.40
C TRP A 28 7.11 -5.59 -6.73
N ILE A 29 6.51 -5.13 -5.63
CA ILE A 29 5.39 -5.82 -4.96
C ILE A 29 4.26 -4.81 -4.80
N ILE A 30 3.04 -5.18 -5.22
CA ILE A 30 1.84 -4.35 -5.07
C ILE A 30 0.91 -5.02 -4.05
N LEU A 31 0.61 -4.29 -2.96
CA LEU A 31 -0.32 -4.71 -1.91
C LEU A 31 -1.67 -4.03 -2.15
N ASP A 32 -2.57 -4.75 -2.78
CA ASP A 32 -3.94 -4.29 -3.07
C ASP A 32 -4.97 -5.34 -2.62
N ALA A 33 -4.71 -5.99 -1.49
CA ALA A 33 -5.57 -7.02 -0.91
C ALA A 33 -6.60 -6.40 0.03
N PHE A 34 -7.88 -6.49 -0.32
CA PHE A 34 -8.98 -5.98 0.49
C PHE A 34 -9.98 -7.09 0.84
N LYS A 35 -10.40 -7.13 2.11
CA LYS A 35 -11.53 -7.92 2.58
C LYS A 35 -12.54 -6.99 3.23
N SER A 36 -13.77 -6.95 2.69
CA SER A 36 -14.84 -6.07 3.21
C SER A 36 -14.46 -4.60 3.36
N GLY A 37 -13.50 -4.13 2.54
CA GLY A 37 -13.10 -2.72 2.52
C GLY A 37 -11.90 -2.35 3.36
N SER A 38 -11.20 -3.31 3.92
CA SER A 38 -9.92 -3.07 4.59
C SER A 38 -8.87 -4.10 4.20
N ILE A 39 -7.62 -3.76 4.44
CA ILE A 39 -6.50 -4.69 4.32
C ILE A 39 -6.61 -5.72 5.46
N PRO A 40 -6.55 -7.03 5.20
CA PRO A 40 -6.50 -8.05 6.24
C PRO A 40 -5.34 -7.78 7.22
N TYR A 41 -5.62 -7.91 8.52
CA TYR A 41 -4.66 -7.52 9.56
C TYR A 41 -3.27 -8.15 9.39
N HIS A 42 -3.19 -9.45 9.12
CA HIS A 42 -1.93 -10.18 8.95
C HIS A 42 -1.11 -9.75 7.72
N LEU A 43 -1.69 -8.93 6.83
CA LEU A 43 -1.03 -8.36 5.66
C LEU A 43 -0.61 -6.87 5.87
N LYS A 44 -0.59 -6.39 7.12
CA LYS A 44 -0.22 -5.01 7.44
C LYS A 44 0.64 -4.89 8.71
N THR A 45 1.20 -5.99 9.17
CA THR A 45 2.06 -6.04 10.36
C THR A 45 3.53 -5.77 10.03
N HIS A 46 4.29 -5.36 11.02
CA HIS A 46 5.74 -5.17 10.93
C HIS A 46 6.43 -6.44 10.42
N GLU A 47 6.05 -7.59 10.96
CA GLU A 47 6.61 -8.88 10.60
C GLU A 47 6.31 -9.25 9.14
N PHE A 48 5.09 -8.99 8.67
CA PHE A 48 4.77 -9.20 7.26
C PHE A 48 5.60 -8.28 6.34
N TYR A 49 5.79 -7.02 6.70
CA TYR A 49 6.62 -6.12 5.91
C TYR A 49 8.11 -6.50 5.93
N GLN A 50 8.60 -7.09 7.02
CA GLN A 50 9.94 -7.71 7.03
C GLN A 50 10.02 -8.91 6.07
N GLU A 51 8.98 -9.75 6.02
CA GLU A 51 8.88 -10.86 5.07
C GLU A 51 8.88 -10.36 3.62
N ILE A 52 8.15 -9.28 3.32
CA ILE A 52 8.16 -8.62 2.01
C ILE A 52 9.55 -8.09 1.66
N ARG A 53 10.20 -7.37 2.59
CA ARG A 53 11.54 -6.83 2.36
C ARG A 53 12.56 -7.93 2.04
N ALA A 54 12.44 -9.09 2.69
CA ALA A 54 13.33 -10.23 2.47
C ALA A 54 13.23 -10.86 1.06
N VAL A 55 12.14 -10.61 0.33
CA VAL A 55 11.92 -11.10 -1.05
C VAL A 55 12.02 -9.98 -2.10
N LEU A 56 12.40 -8.77 -1.71
CA LEU A 56 12.68 -7.67 -2.63
C LEU A 56 14.17 -7.62 -3.01
N LYS A 57 14.45 -7.19 -4.23
CA LYS A 57 15.80 -6.77 -4.63
C LYS A 57 16.23 -5.54 -3.84
N PRO A 58 17.55 -5.32 -3.67
CA PRO A 58 18.05 -4.04 -3.16
C PRO A 58 17.51 -2.87 -4.01
N GLY A 59 16.91 -1.87 -3.36
CA GLY A 59 16.22 -0.76 -4.05
C GLY A 59 14.86 -1.11 -4.66
N GLY A 60 14.37 -2.33 -4.44
CA GLY A 60 13.04 -2.74 -4.86
C GLY A 60 11.95 -1.91 -4.18
N VAL A 61 10.74 -1.94 -4.73
CA VAL A 61 9.65 -1.03 -4.37
C VAL A 61 8.41 -1.80 -3.96
N VAL A 62 7.74 -1.35 -2.88
CA VAL A 62 6.40 -1.81 -2.50
C VAL A 62 5.40 -0.68 -2.69
N GLY A 63 4.33 -0.94 -3.44
CA GLY A 63 3.17 -0.07 -3.56
C GLY A 63 2.02 -0.60 -2.71
N SER A 64 1.37 0.25 -1.91
CA SER A 64 0.21 -0.13 -1.13
C SER A 64 -0.90 0.90 -1.24
N ASN A 65 -2.13 0.43 -1.46
CA ASN A 65 -3.31 1.28 -1.47
C ASN A 65 -3.89 1.38 -0.06
N LEU A 66 -3.73 2.56 0.58
CA LEU A 66 -4.28 2.88 1.90
C LEU A 66 -5.66 3.54 1.73
N TYR A 67 -6.61 2.79 1.20
CA TYR A 67 -7.94 3.28 0.84
C TYR A 67 -8.79 3.72 2.05
N GLY A 68 -9.64 4.73 1.82
CA GLY A 68 -10.73 5.16 2.70
C GLY A 68 -10.55 6.57 3.26
N LYS A 69 -11.48 7.47 2.96
CA LYS A 69 -11.50 8.87 3.42
C LYS A 69 -11.56 8.99 4.95
N GLY A 70 -12.26 8.08 5.61
CA GLY A 70 -12.38 8.02 7.08
C GLY A 70 -11.47 6.99 7.74
N ASN A 71 -10.43 6.52 7.04
CA ASN A 71 -9.50 5.54 7.60
C ASN A 71 -8.54 6.20 8.58
N THR A 72 -8.87 6.16 9.86
CA THR A 72 -8.07 6.71 10.97
C THR A 72 -6.80 5.88 11.23
N LEU A 73 -6.67 4.70 10.61
CA LEU A 73 -5.52 3.83 10.75
C LEU A 73 -4.37 4.17 9.78
N LYS A 74 -4.58 5.05 8.78
CA LYS A 74 -3.53 5.44 7.83
C LYS A 74 -2.22 5.89 8.49
N PRO A 75 -2.22 6.70 9.55
CA PRO A 75 -0.99 7.07 10.26
C PRO A 75 -0.25 5.84 10.81
N ARG A 76 -0.97 4.91 11.43
CA ARG A 76 -0.39 3.68 11.98
C ARG A 76 0.10 2.73 10.89
N ASP A 77 -0.63 2.59 9.77
CA ASP A 77 -0.17 1.85 8.59
C ASP A 77 1.15 2.43 8.08
N THR A 78 1.25 3.76 7.97
CA THR A 78 2.45 4.47 7.53
C THR A 78 3.63 4.24 8.48
N GLN A 79 3.42 4.35 9.80
CA GLN A 79 4.46 4.08 10.79
C GLN A 79 4.91 2.61 10.76
N THR A 80 4.00 1.69 10.47
CA THR A 80 4.36 0.28 10.32
C THR A 80 5.28 0.08 9.11
N PHE A 81 5.00 0.73 7.98
CA PHE A 81 5.91 0.71 6.83
C PHE A 81 7.27 1.31 7.18
N LEU A 82 7.30 2.49 7.83
CA LEU A 82 8.54 3.18 8.23
C LEU A 82 9.37 2.39 9.25
N SER A 83 8.76 1.47 10.00
CA SER A 83 9.50 0.58 10.90
C SER A 83 10.34 -0.48 10.18
N VAL A 84 10.12 -0.66 8.86
CA VAL A 84 10.84 -1.63 8.02
C VAL A 84 11.55 -0.97 6.85
N PHE A 85 10.91 0.00 6.20
CA PHE A 85 11.43 0.72 5.04
C PHE A 85 11.80 2.16 5.41
N PRO A 86 13.02 2.62 5.12
CA PRO A 86 13.45 3.96 5.51
C PRO A 86 12.81 5.08 4.69
N GLN A 87 12.25 4.75 3.52
CA GLN A 87 11.64 5.70 2.61
C GLN A 87 10.17 5.40 2.38
N ILE A 88 9.33 6.43 2.50
CA ILE A 88 7.91 6.39 2.12
C ILE A 88 7.53 7.63 1.32
N TYR A 89 6.76 7.43 0.27
CA TYR A 89 6.20 8.45 -0.59
C TYR A 89 4.69 8.23 -0.65
N CYS A 90 3.92 9.23 -0.24
CA CYS A 90 2.46 9.15 -0.24
C CYS A 90 1.91 10.01 -1.39
N PHE A 91 1.05 9.41 -2.19
CA PHE A 91 0.30 10.07 -3.26
C PHE A 91 -1.18 10.02 -2.88
N GLU A 92 -1.84 11.17 -2.85
CA GLU A 92 -3.21 11.28 -2.35
C GLU A 92 -4.05 12.06 -3.35
N ASP A 93 -5.22 11.51 -3.73
CA ASP A 93 -6.17 12.20 -4.57
C ASP A 93 -6.76 13.44 -3.85
N ASP A 94 -7.34 14.38 -4.62
CA ASP A 94 -7.88 15.64 -4.09
C ASP A 94 -9.04 15.39 -3.12
N ASP A 95 -9.84 14.35 -3.34
CA ASP A 95 -10.92 13.94 -2.45
C ASP A 95 -10.43 13.19 -1.21
N ARG A 96 -9.15 12.87 -1.12
CA ARG A 96 -8.49 12.11 -0.04
C ARG A 96 -9.11 10.74 0.22
N VAL A 97 -9.71 10.16 -0.79
CA VAL A 97 -10.31 8.82 -0.72
C VAL A 97 -9.24 7.75 -0.86
N ALA A 98 -8.36 7.90 -1.85
CA ALA A 98 -7.24 7.02 -2.08
C ALA A 98 -5.92 7.66 -1.62
N THR A 99 -5.11 6.89 -0.94
CA THR A 99 -3.72 7.22 -0.63
C THR A 99 -2.87 6.03 -1.04
N VAL A 100 -2.01 6.22 -2.02
CA VAL A 100 -1.04 5.20 -2.42
C VAL A 100 0.27 5.50 -1.69
N ALA A 101 0.72 4.55 -0.88
CA ALA A 101 2.03 4.58 -0.24
C ALA A 101 3.02 3.77 -1.08
N ILE A 102 4.14 4.39 -1.44
CA ILE A 102 5.28 3.74 -2.08
C ILE A 102 6.42 3.71 -1.08
N VAL A 103 6.92 2.53 -0.75
CA VAL A 103 8.04 2.36 0.18
C VAL A 103 9.21 1.64 -0.50
N THR A 104 10.42 1.99 -0.07
CA THR A 104 11.66 1.41 -0.59
C THR A 104 12.79 1.57 0.42
N ASP A 105 13.83 0.77 0.30
CA ASP A 105 15.12 0.95 0.96
C ASP A 105 16.19 1.54 0.03
N GLY A 106 15.79 1.94 -1.17
CA GLY A 106 16.65 2.61 -2.13
C GLY A 106 17.00 4.06 -1.77
N GLU A 107 17.63 4.76 -2.70
CA GLU A 107 17.97 6.17 -2.56
C GLU A 107 16.71 7.04 -2.35
N ARG A 108 16.80 8.00 -1.42
CA ARG A 108 15.70 8.95 -1.22
C ARG A 108 15.61 9.95 -2.36
N TRP A 109 14.42 10.07 -2.95
CA TRP A 109 14.13 11.08 -3.95
C TRP A 109 13.55 12.35 -3.31
N SER A 110 14.03 13.50 -3.76
CA SER A 110 13.40 14.78 -3.46
C SER A 110 12.10 14.94 -4.25
N GLU A 111 11.26 15.87 -3.81
CA GLU A 111 10.04 16.24 -4.54
C GLU A 111 10.37 16.71 -5.97
N GLU A 112 11.40 17.54 -6.10
CA GLU A 112 11.91 18.01 -7.40
C GLU A 112 12.28 16.82 -8.32
N LYS A 113 13.04 15.84 -7.80
CA LYS A 113 13.41 14.65 -8.56
C LYS A 113 12.18 13.83 -9.00
N ILE A 114 11.14 13.74 -8.16
CA ILE A 114 9.87 13.06 -8.50
C ILE A 114 9.20 13.78 -9.68
N HIS A 115 9.07 15.12 -9.62
CA HIS A 115 8.49 15.92 -10.69
C HIS A 115 9.29 15.83 -11.99
N ASP A 116 10.61 15.98 -11.93
CA ASP A 116 11.48 15.88 -13.12
C ASP A 116 11.37 14.51 -13.78
N ARG A 117 11.31 13.44 -13.01
CA ARG A 117 11.11 12.09 -13.54
C ARG A 117 9.74 11.90 -14.16
N ALA A 118 8.71 12.50 -13.58
CA ALA A 118 7.36 12.46 -14.15
C ALA A 118 7.29 13.17 -15.53
N LEU A 119 7.93 14.33 -15.65
CA LEU A 119 8.01 15.09 -16.92
C LEU A 119 8.79 14.36 -18.01
N THR A 120 9.84 13.62 -17.63
CA THR A 120 10.68 12.86 -18.56
C THR A 120 10.20 11.43 -18.81
N PHE A 121 9.13 11.01 -18.13
CA PHE A 121 8.58 9.66 -18.31
C PHE A 121 7.94 9.52 -19.70
N PRO A 122 8.08 8.38 -20.36
CA PRO A 122 7.41 8.14 -21.64
C PRO A 122 5.90 8.35 -21.53
N LYS A 123 5.33 8.96 -22.57
CA LYS A 123 3.88 9.23 -22.61
C LYS A 123 3.10 7.91 -22.44
N LEU A 124 2.23 7.89 -21.44
CA LEU A 124 1.32 6.77 -21.21
C LEU A 124 0.05 6.90 -22.09
N PRO A 125 -0.64 5.78 -22.35
CA PRO A 125 -1.97 5.84 -22.97
C PRO A 125 -2.94 6.66 -22.13
N GLU A 126 -3.79 7.45 -22.77
CA GLU A 126 -4.87 8.17 -22.10
C GLU A 126 -5.77 7.19 -21.29
N PRO A 127 -6.26 7.58 -20.10
CA PRO A 127 -6.18 8.91 -19.48
C PRO A 127 -4.97 9.11 -18.53
N PHE A 128 -3.94 8.29 -18.58
CA PHE A 128 -2.84 8.28 -17.60
C PHE A 128 -1.79 9.36 -17.89
N SER A 129 -1.45 10.15 -16.87
CA SER A 129 -0.38 11.15 -16.90
C SER A 129 0.51 11.03 -15.67
N MET A 130 1.80 10.80 -15.84
CA MET A 130 2.76 10.77 -14.73
C MET A 130 2.93 12.15 -14.10
N GLU A 131 2.76 13.22 -14.87
CA GLU A 131 2.78 14.58 -14.35
C GLU A 131 1.61 14.84 -13.40
N GLU A 132 0.39 14.41 -13.76
CA GLU A 132 -0.77 14.53 -12.87
C GLU A 132 -0.59 13.66 -11.61
N VAL A 133 -0.04 12.45 -11.74
CA VAL A 133 0.30 11.62 -10.58
C VAL A 133 1.30 12.32 -9.66
N ALA A 134 2.37 12.93 -10.20
CA ALA A 134 3.36 13.63 -9.40
C ALA A 134 2.77 14.79 -8.58
N LYS A 135 1.76 15.50 -9.10
CA LYS A 135 1.04 16.58 -8.40
C LYS A 135 0.28 16.09 -7.15
N THR A 136 -0.03 14.80 -7.09
CA THR A 136 -0.70 14.19 -5.92
C THR A 136 0.26 13.81 -4.80
N TYR A 137 1.58 13.97 -4.99
CA TYR A 137 2.58 13.69 -3.96
C TYR A 137 2.40 14.61 -2.74
N ARG A 138 2.46 14.01 -1.55
CA ARG A 138 2.29 14.71 -0.25
C ARG A 138 3.51 14.42 0.63
N PRO A 139 4.56 15.25 0.57
CA PRO A 139 5.77 15.06 1.37
C PRO A 139 5.47 15.12 2.87
N GLY A 140 6.03 14.21 3.65
CA GLY A 140 5.86 14.15 5.11
C GLY A 140 4.50 13.69 5.61
N LYS A 141 3.57 13.35 4.73
CA LYS A 141 2.24 12.88 5.11
C LYS A 141 2.32 11.69 6.08
N PHE A 142 1.56 11.75 7.18
CA PHE A 142 1.45 10.73 8.23
C PHE A 142 2.75 10.36 8.96
N ARG A 143 3.85 11.11 8.82
CA ARG A 143 5.13 10.74 9.45
C ARG A 143 5.11 10.81 10.98
N GLU A 144 4.34 11.72 11.57
CA GLU A 144 4.34 12.02 13.00
C GLU A 144 3.00 11.73 13.69
N ASP A 145 2.01 11.22 12.96
CA ASP A 145 0.64 11.10 13.45
C ASP A 145 0.38 9.86 14.33
N SER A 146 1.34 8.95 14.44
CA SER A 146 1.23 7.76 15.32
C SER A 146 2.60 7.26 15.76
N SER A 147 2.73 6.92 17.04
CA SER A 147 3.90 6.21 17.59
C SER A 147 3.71 4.69 17.58
N GLU A 148 2.52 4.21 17.27
CA GLU A 148 2.19 2.79 17.29
C GLU A 148 2.35 2.15 15.92
N ILE A 149 2.74 0.88 15.92
CA ILE A 149 2.82 0.03 14.73
C ILE A 149 1.98 -1.22 14.89
N PHE A 150 1.57 -1.83 13.78
CA PHE A 150 0.91 -3.13 13.78
C PHE A 150 1.94 -4.25 13.95
N LYS A 151 1.68 -5.19 14.87
CA LYS A 151 2.52 -6.37 15.13
C LYS A 151 1.67 -7.63 15.19
N ASP A 152 2.22 -8.78 14.82
CA ASP A 152 1.54 -10.08 14.86
C ASP A 152 1.01 -10.42 16.27
N GLN A 153 1.73 -10.04 17.32
CA GLN A 153 1.38 -10.31 18.72
C GLN A 153 0.46 -9.25 19.36
N SER A 154 0.12 -8.19 18.65
CA SER A 154 -0.78 -7.11 19.14
C SER A 154 -2.26 -7.51 19.11
N SER A 155 -2.56 -8.77 18.86
CA SER A 155 -3.92 -9.31 18.76
C SER A 155 -4.57 -9.59 20.11
N GLY A 156 -4.54 -8.61 21.01
CA GLY A 156 -5.54 -8.57 22.08
C GLY A 156 -6.93 -8.37 21.48
N ASN A 157 -7.95 -9.04 22.02
CA ASN A 157 -9.33 -9.01 21.49
C ASN A 157 -9.87 -7.59 21.21
N GLY A 158 -9.37 -6.55 21.89
CA GLY A 158 -9.77 -5.15 21.66
C GLY A 158 -9.35 -4.59 20.31
N PHE A 159 -8.15 -4.95 19.84
CA PHE A 159 -7.62 -4.43 18.58
C PHE A 159 -8.32 -5.02 17.35
N LEU A 160 -8.58 -6.34 17.32
CA LEU A 160 -9.37 -6.97 16.25
C LEU A 160 -10.77 -6.35 16.17
N HIS A 161 -11.37 -6.04 17.31
CA HIS A 161 -12.66 -5.38 17.38
C HIS A 161 -12.62 -3.94 16.83
N ASP A 162 -11.54 -3.19 17.04
CA ASP A 162 -11.37 -1.84 16.50
C ASP A 162 -11.16 -1.86 14.98
N VAL A 163 -10.36 -2.80 14.45
CA VAL A 163 -10.21 -3.00 13.01
C VAL A 163 -11.53 -3.44 12.38
N GLU A 164 -12.28 -4.35 12.99
CA GLU A 164 -13.60 -4.78 12.51
C GLU A 164 -14.60 -3.64 12.55
N ARG A 165 -14.62 -2.82 13.61
CA ARG A 165 -15.51 -1.65 13.73
C ARG A 165 -15.24 -0.61 12.64
N GLU A 166 -13.99 -0.28 12.36
CA GLU A 166 -13.63 0.65 11.29
C GLU A 166 -13.95 0.06 9.90
N ASN A 167 -13.78 -1.24 9.72
CA ASN A 167 -14.22 -1.93 8.53
C ASN A 167 -15.72 -1.80 8.29
N LEU A 168 -16.51 -1.94 9.35
CA LEU A 168 -17.97 -1.78 9.30
C LEU A 168 -18.39 -0.32 9.01
N GLN A 169 -17.66 0.66 9.54
CA GLN A 169 -17.94 2.08 9.27
C GLN A 169 -17.58 2.44 7.82
N SER A 170 -16.45 1.99 7.33
CA SER A 170 -16.05 2.21 5.93
C SER A 170 -16.96 1.47 4.94
N SER A 171 -17.50 0.30 5.29
CA SER A 171 -18.48 -0.44 4.46
C SER A 171 -19.85 0.23 4.42
N LYS A 172 -20.30 0.86 5.53
CA LYS A 172 -21.53 1.64 5.56
C LYS A 172 -21.48 2.93 4.75
N ALA A 173 -20.29 3.55 4.67
CA ALA A 173 -20.06 4.71 3.80
C ALA A 173 -20.10 4.39 2.30
N ARG A 174 -20.05 3.11 1.91
CA ARG A 174 -19.96 2.63 0.52
C ARG A 174 -21.29 2.27 -0.13
N ARG A 175 -22.41 2.83 0.25
CA ARG A 175 -23.61 2.71 -0.57
C ARG A 175 -23.52 3.58 -1.82
N TYR A 176 -22.62 3.21 -2.76
CA TYR A 176 -22.75 3.65 -4.14
C TYR A 176 -23.82 2.77 -4.82
N PRO A 177 -24.86 3.36 -5.39
CA PRO A 177 -25.75 2.59 -6.24
C PRO A 177 -24.91 2.11 -7.44
N ILE A 178 -24.76 0.80 -7.59
CA ILE A 178 -24.23 0.20 -8.81
C ILE A 178 -25.23 0.59 -9.91
N LYS A 179 -24.88 1.59 -10.74
CA LYS A 179 -25.61 1.83 -11.97
C LYS A 179 -25.32 0.64 -12.89
N ASN A 180 -26.35 -0.18 -13.11
CA ASN A 180 -26.28 -1.21 -14.13
C ASN A 180 -25.90 -0.56 -15.45
N VAL A 181 -24.69 -0.86 -15.94
CA VAL A 181 -24.29 -0.56 -17.31
C VAL A 181 -24.87 -1.68 -18.16
N HIS A 182 -25.92 -1.36 -18.93
CA HIS A 182 -26.46 -2.21 -19.98
C HIS A 182 -25.54 -2.17 -21.19
#